data_a0eaadbdfbb3e579963f42cea8ae1199
#
_entry.id   a0eaadbdfbb3e579963f42cea8ae1199
#
_cell.length_a   1.000
_cell.length_b   1.000
_cell.length_c   1.000
_cell.angle_alpha   90.00
_cell.angle_beta   90.00
_cell.angle_gamma   90.00
#
_symmetry.space_group_name_H-M   'P 1'
#
loop_
_entity.id
_entity.type
_entity.pdbx_description
1 polymer ?
#
loop_
_entity_poly.entity_id
_entity_poly.type
_entity_poly.pdbx_seq_one_letter_code
_entity_poly.pdbx_strand_id
1 'polypeptide(L)'
;MSNLFSRLFSDPGRKLVALGLAGLLWWQVQGAISGPKEHIFTVISAPVTTTPLDNTLQVVVPKGWVLVEPAPGSQKVITFFGPRATLDAFFANQCAATIKPLIEAAEDETTWTLDNIRAQDLDWIRSEDADSLLLNNQGFGRLRFERLSSFPIALEPQLVRISGAPAEGYKTDAAGLTFEPNQVSVQGPHGAMEALSQSLIAARAGGEPSIPLFEPLLVPSQSRDDLRGLTLSLSLESLSLGLQMNPKTIRASLPVTLQDLPRVEWVPDSEDLTITGTPEEGIWRLSAWTPTPWVAELRNPDLLPGGFDEAWVRNHVMLFLNLKGIPANAADGFLLPLSWAMTGIEDTEKVHQLLGSLTVGPRQNEDRLVPMDRVRPEDG
;
A
#
# COMPACT_ATOMS: atom_id res chain seq x y z
N MET A 1 78.95 1.69 -47.87
CA MET A 1 77.49 1.85 -47.57
C MET A 1 76.57 0.94 -48.36
N SER A 2 77.05 0.10 -49.30
CA SER A 2 76.21 -0.75 -50.15
C SER A 2 75.71 -2.05 -49.52
N ASN A 3 76.30 -2.55 -48.42
CA ASN A 3 75.93 -3.82 -47.83
C ASN A 3 74.70 -3.75 -46.83
N LEU A 4 74.27 -2.59 -46.43
CA LEU A 4 73.11 -2.41 -45.58
C LEU A 4 71.82 -2.45 -46.39
N PHE A 5 71.84 -1.90 -47.60
CA PHE A 5 70.64 -1.91 -48.47
C PHE A 5 70.34 -3.31 -49.04
N SER A 6 71.36 -4.12 -49.35
CA SER A 6 71.15 -5.47 -49.89
C SER A 6 70.56 -6.44 -48.76
N ARG A 7 70.95 -6.22 -47.50
CA ARG A 7 70.35 -6.94 -46.37
C ARG A 7 68.93 -6.45 -46.02
N LEU A 8 68.63 -5.17 -46.37
CA LEU A 8 67.27 -4.66 -46.12
C LEU A 8 66.28 -5.25 -47.13
N PHE A 9 66.67 -5.62 -48.32
CA PHE A 9 65.80 -6.16 -49.36
C PHE A 9 65.91 -7.69 -49.57
N SER A 10 66.78 -8.39 -48.82
CA SER A 10 66.75 -9.87 -48.78
C SER A 10 65.55 -10.38 -48.07
N ASP A 11 64.77 -11.30 -48.62
CA ASP A 11 63.56 -11.91 -48.13
C ASP A 11 62.36 -10.94 -47.92
N PRO A 12 61.86 -10.29 -48.97
CA PRO A 12 60.70 -9.35 -48.82
C PRO A 12 59.47 -9.99 -48.28
N GLY A 13 59.24 -11.28 -48.53
CA GLY A 13 58.10 -12.02 -48.02
C GLY A 13 58.09 -12.16 -46.46
N ARG A 14 59.24 -12.51 -45.86
CA ARG A 14 59.39 -12.60 -44.41
C ARG A 14 59.26 -11.25 -43.74
N LYS A 15 59.69 -10.17 -44.35
CA LYS A 15 59.60 -8.81 -43.83
C LYS A 15 58.13 -8.30 -43.88
N LEU A 16 57.41 -8.60 -44.95
CA LEU A 16 55.97 -8.28 -45.04
C LEU A 16 55.15 -9.03 -43.96
N VAL A 17 55.48 -10.31 -43.77
CA VAL A 17 54.79 -11.11 -42.67
C VAL A 17 55.16 -10.55 -41.30
N ALA A 18 56.45 -10.19 -41.09
CA ALA A 18 56.89 -9.57 -39.81
C ALA A 18 56.22 -8.21 -39.56
N LEU A 19 56.09 -7.38 -40.63
CA LEU A 19 55.40 -6.09 -40.53
C LEU A 19 53.89 -6.24 -40.32
N GLY A 20 53.29 -7.23 -40.98
CA GLY A 20 51.89 -7.56 -40.78
C GLY A 20 51.61 -8.07 -39.35
N LEU A 21 52.48 -8.94 -38.81
CA LEU A 21 52.41 -9.41 -37.43
C LEU A 21 52.67 -8.27 -36.43
N ALA A 22 53.65 -7.40 -36.68
CA ALA A 22 53.89 -6.23 -35.84
C ALA A 22 52.72 -5.26 -35.86
N GLY A 23 52.09 -5.04 -37.02
CA GLY A 23 50.89 -4.23 -37.14
C GLY A 23 49.67 -4.82 -36.42
N LEU A 24 49.48 -6.14 -36.52
CA LEU A 24 48.43 -6.87 -35.79
C LEU A 24 48.68 -6.83 -34.27
N LEU A 25 49.90 -7.06 -33.83
CA LEU A 25 50.28 -6.95 -32.43
C LEU A 25 50.10 -5.52 -31.92
N TRP A 26 50.52 -4.52 -32.71
CA TRP A 26 50.34 -3.14 -32.35
C TRP A 26 48.84 -2.76 -32.25
N TRP A 27 48.04 -3.22 -33.20
CA TRP A 27 46.58 -2.99 -33.15
C TRP A 27 45.93 -3.71 -31.96
N GLN A 28 46.31 -4.95 -31.66
CA GLN A 28 45.82 -5.70 -30.52
C GLN A 28 46.27 -5.08 -29.18
N VAL A 29 47.53 -4.63 -29.11
CA VAL A 29 48.06 -3.92 -27.93
C VAL A 29 47.36 -2.57 -27.76
N GLN A 30 47.11 -1.84 -28.85
CA GLN A 30 46.42 -0.57 -28.79
C GLN A 30 44.96 -0.73 -28.41
N GLY A 31 44.27 -1.77 -28.89
CA GLY A 31 42.92 -2.14 -28.43
C GLY A 31 42.87 -2.53 -26.98
N ALA A 32 43.91 -3.21 -26.46
CA ALA A 32 44.02 -3.56 -25.05
C ALA A 32 44.41 -2.38 -24.14
N ILE A 33 45.14 -1.39 -24.69
CA ILE A 33 45.60 -0.19 -23.96
C ILE A 33 44.55 0.93 -24.04
N SER A 34 43.75 0.99 -25.10
CA SER A 34 42.78 2.07 -25.39
C SER A 34 41.40 1.46 -25.64
N GLY A 35 40.73 1.02 -24.61
CA GLY A 35 39.37 0.47 -24.69
C GLY A 35 38.36 1.38 -24.01
N PRO A 36 37.09 1.25 -24.38
CA PRO A 36 36.03 1.90 -23.62
C PRO A 36 35.95 1.29 -22.22
N LYS A 37 35.80 2.12 -21.20
CA LYS A 37 35.52 1.72 -19.83
C LYS A 37 34.26 2.39 -19.35
N GLU A 38 33.30 1.60 -18.94
CA GLU A 38 32.05 2.08 -18.39
C GLU A 38 32.19 2.27 -16.87
N HIS A 39 31.66 3.37 -16.39
CA HIS A 39 31.58 3.65 -14.96
C HIS A 39 30.18 4.08 -14.56
N ILE A 40 29.72 3.62 -13.41
CA ILE A 40 28.37 3.87 -12.90
C ILE A 40 28.44 4.99 -11.89
N PHE A 41 27.67 6.05 -12.13
CA PHE A 41 27.50 7.17 -11.22
C PHE A 41 26.11 7.18 -10.64
N THR A 42 26.00 7.48 -9.35
CA THR A 42 24.72 7.77 -8.71
C THR A 42 24.41 9.25 -8.85
N VAL A 43 23.28 9.58 -9.43
CA VAL A 43 22.83 10.98 -9.57
C VAL A 43 22.33 11.48 -8.23
N ILE A 44 22.88 12.59 -7.76
CA ILE A 44 22.42 13.26 -6.55
C ILE A 44 22.05 14.72 -6.85
N SER A 45 20.95 15.15 -6.25
CA SER A 45 20.55 16.55 -6.23
C SER A 45 21.08 17.18 -4.94
N ALA A 46 21.95 18.18 -5.06
CA ALA A 46 22.58 18.76 -3.89
C ALA A 46 22.79 20.27 -4.08
N PRO A 47 22.79 21.06 -3.00
CA PRO A 47 23.16 22.46 -3.04
C PRO A 47 24.66 22.63 -3.36
N VAL A 48 25.03 23.81 -3.89
CA VAL A 48 26.40 24.16 -4.32
C VAL A 48 27.49 23.90 -3.26
N THR A 49 27.13 23.82 -1.99
CA THR A 49 28.09 23.81 -0.87
C THR A 49 28.52 22.41 -0.43
N THR A 50 27.96 21.35 -1.01
CA THR A 50 28.30 19.98 -0.62
C THR A 50 29.47 19.45 -1.45
N THR A 51 30.48 18.89 -0.77
CA THR A 51 31.55 18.15 -1.43
C THR A 51 30.98 16.89 -2.06
N PRO A 52 31.18 16.66 -3.37
CA PRO A 52 30.68 15.46 -4.02
C PRO A 52 31.27 14.20 -3.40
N LEU A 53 30.41 13.20 -3.22
CA LEU A 53 30.81 11.88 -2.77
C LEU A 53 31.42 11.08 -3.94
N ASP A 54 32.20 10.06 -3.63
CA ASP A 54 32.77 9.17 -4.64
C ASP A 54 31.67 8.48 -5.49
N ASN A 55 31.94 8.32 -6.77
CA ASN A 55 31.02 7.71 -7.75
C ASN A 55 29.65 8.42 -7.84
N THR A 56 29.65 9.75 -7.62
CA THR A 56 28.43 10.54 -7.74
C THR A 56 28.51 11.57 -8.86
N LEU A 57 27.36 11.78 -9.48
CA LEU A 57 27.10 12.91 -10.34
C LEU A 57 26.22 13.89 -9.58
N GLN A 58 26.81 14.95 -9.11
CA GLN A 58 26.10 15.99 -8.40
C GLN A 58 25.48 16.99 -9.36
N VAL A 59 24.16 17.08 -9.37
CA VAL A 59 23.43 18.12 -10.10
C VAL A 59 23.10 19.24 -9.12
N VAL A 60 23.64 20.41 -9.35
CA VAL A 60 23.36 21.61 -8.57
C VAL A 60 22.03 22.18 -9.05
N VAL A 61 21.04 22.12 -8.18
CA VAL A 61 19.69 22.58 -8.51
C VAL A 61 19.53 24.03 -8.07
N PRO A 62 19.17 24.95 -8.98
CA PRO A 62 18.91 26.34 -8.66
C PRO A 62 17.73 26.51 -7.72
N LYS A 63 17.74 27.60 -6.95
CA LYS A 63 16.66 27.90 -6.00
C LYS A 63 15.29 27.98 -6.68
N GLY A 64 14.31 27.30 -6.12
CA GLY A 64 12.94 27.26 -6.65
C GLY A 64 12.71 26.21 -7.75
N TRP A 65 13.72 25.39 -8.04
CA TRP A 65 13.61 24.28 -8.98
C TRP A 65 13.90 22.94 -8.30
N VAL A 66 13.50 21.87 -8.92
CA VAL A 66 13.79 20.49 -8.50
C VAL A 66 14.17 19.66 -9.72
N LEU A 67 15.16 18.78 -9.58
CA LEU A 67 15.54 17.82 -10.62
C LEU A 67 14.53 16.69 -10.65
N VAL A 68 13.92 16.47 -11.81
CA VAL A 68 12.92 15.39 -12.01
C VAL A 68 13.54 14.25 -12.83
N GLU A 69 14.34 14.57 -13.83
CA GLU A 69 14.98 13.55 -14.67
C GLU A 69 16.47 13.89 -14.91
N PRO A 70 17.38 12.94 -14.65
CA PRO A 70 17.14 11.64 -14.02
C PRO A 70 16.73 11.79 -12.55
N ALA A 71 15.91 10.85 -12.06
CA ALA A 71 15.47 10.90 -10.67
C ALA A 71 16.68 10.87 -9.72
N PRO A 72 16.69 11.68 -8.65
CA PRO A 72 17.75 11.60 -7.62
C PRO A 72 17.86 10.18 -7.06
N GLY A 73 19.11 9.67 -6.93
CA GLY A 73 19.37 8.28 -6.54
C GLY A 73 19.45 7.29 -7.71
N SER A 74 19.06 7.70 -8.93
CA SER A 74 19.21 6.84 -10.11
C SER A 74 20.66 6.65 -10.52
N GLN A 75 20.95 5.54 -11.18
CA GLN A 75 22.28 5.23 -11.70
C GLN A 75 22.39 5.67 -13.17
N LYS A 76 23.51 6.28 -13.51
CA LYS A 76 23.89 6.62 -14.89
C LYS A 76 25.22 5.99 -15.25
N VAL A 77 25.26 5.33 -16.40
CA VAL A 77 26.48 4.76 -16.95
C VAL A 77 27.12 5.79 -17.87
N ILE A 78 28.37 6.11 -17.63
CA ILE A 78 29.18 6.97 -18.51
C ILE A 78 30.34 6.13 -19.07
N THR A 79 30.49 6.16 -20.39
CA THR A 79 31.57 5.45 -21.07
C THR A 79 32.70 6.40 -21.31
N PHE A 80 33.89 6.05 -20.86
CA PHE A 80 35.11 6.80 -21.01
C PHE A 80 36.02 6.10 -22.02
N PHE A 81 36.73 6.89 -22.84
CA PHE A 81 37.73 6.40 -23.78
C PHE A 81 39.06 7.01 -23.44
N GLY A 82 40.09 6.20 -23.39
CA GLY A 82 41.45 6.66 -23.12
C GLY A 82 42.40 5.51 -22.83
N PRO A 83 43.68 5.83 -22.56
CA PRO A 83 44.65 4.84 -22.14
C PRO A 83 44.21 4.16 -20.85
N ARG A 84 44.26 2.82 -20.81
CA ARG A 84 43.75 2.03 -19.68
C ARG A 84 44.40 2.45 -18.36
N ALA A 85 45.70 2.71 -18.36
CA ALA A 85 46.40 3.16 -17.16
C ALA A 85 45.84 4.49 -16.60
N THR A 86 45.52 5.44 -17.49
CA THR A 86 44.91 6.73 -17.13
C THR A 86 43.48 6.53 -16.59
N LEU A 87 42.70 5.67 -17.27
CA LEU A 87 41.35 5.34 -16.81
C LEU A 87 41.35 4.65 -15.45
N ASP A 88 42.27 3.69 -15.25
CA ASP A 88 42.38 2.98 -13.97
C ASP A 88 42.83 3.93 -12.83
N ALA A 89 43.76 4.84 -13.12
CA ALA A 89 44.17 5.88 -12.15
C ALA A 89 43.05 6.87 -11.85
N PHE A 90 42.26 7.26 -12.86
CA PHE A 90 41.12 8.17 -12.71
C PHE A 90 40.05 7.56 -11.82
N PHE A 91 39.70 6.27 -12.02
CA PHE A 91 38.70 5.60 -11.22
C PHE A 91 39.18 5.09 -9.86
N ALA A 92 40.48 4.90 -9.68
CA ALA A 92 41.05 4.49 -8.40
C ALA A 92 41.00 5.59 -7.31
N ASN A 93 40.82 6.82 -7.73
CA ASN A 93 40.96 8.00 -6.88
C ASN A 93 39.65 8.83 -6.86
N GLN A 94 38.61 8.40 -6.14
CA GLN A 94 37.37 9.15 -5.96
C GLN A 94 36.90 9.92 -7.20
N CYS A 95 36.17 9.25 -8.06
CA CYS A 95 35.64 9.84 -9.28
C CYS A 95 34.25 10.46 -9.04
N ALA A 96 34.14 11.76 -9.09
CA ALA A 96 32.88 12.45 -9.01
C ALA A 96 32.83 13.66 -9.94
N ALA A 97 31.63 14.03 -10.36
CA ALA A 97 31.45 15.20 -11.21
C ALA A 97 30.31 16.07 -10.72
N THR A 98 30.39 17.35 -11.00
CA THR A 98 29.34 18.33 -10.69
C THR A 98 28.89 19.00 -11.99
N ILE A 99 27.57 19.17 -12.11
CA ILE A 99 26.97 19.99 -13.14
C ILE A 99 26.21 21.16 -12.51
N LYS A 100 26.50 22.37 -12.99
CA LYS A 100 25.88 23.62 -12.57
C LYS A 100 25.09 24.20 -13.74
N PRO A 101 23.86 23.77 -13.96
CA PRO A 101 23.08 24.29 -15.08
C PRO A 101 22.74 25.76 -14.84
N LEU A 102 22.95 26.59 -15.86
CA LEU A 102 22.40 27.93 -15.92
C LEU A 102 20.96 27.82 -16.44
N ILE A 103 19.97 28.00 -15.57
CA ILE A 103 18.55 27.99 -15.95
C ILE A 103 18.18 29.41 -16.38
N GLU A 104 17.99 29.60 -17.67
CA GLU A 104 17.47 30.82 -18.27
C GLU A 104 15.99 30.66 -18.63
N ALA A 105 15.19 30.22 -17.65
CA ALA A 105 13.77 30.03 -17.84
C ALA A 105 13.01 31.34 -17.62
N ALA A 106 11.97 31.58 -18.42
CA ALA A 106 11.06 32.69 -18.23
C ALA A 106 10.30 32.54 -16.89
N GLU A 107 9.73 33.65 -16.38
CA GLU A 107 9.05 33.63 -15.08
C GLU A 107 7.82 32.72 -15.06
N ASP A 108 7.17 32.50 -16.17
CA ASP A 108 6.00 31.65 -16.38
C ASP A 108 6.34 30.19 -16.72
N GLU A 109 7.60 29.88 -17.05
CA GLU A 109 8.02 28.51 -17.34
C GLU A 109 8.03 27.66 -16.07
N THR A 110 7.31 26.54 -16.14
CA THR A 110 7.22 25.55 -15.05
C THR A 110 8.18 24.38 -15.21
N THR A 111 8.70 24.18 -16.43
CA THR A 111 9.61 23.08 -16.78
C THR A 111 10.77 23.64 -17.61
N TRP A 112 11.97 23.22 -17.30
CA TRP A 112 13.16 23.54 -18.06
C TRP A 112 13.98 22.27 -18.34
N THR A 113 14.49 22.15 -19.55
CA THR A 113 15.20 20.95 -20.01
C THR A 113 16.56 21.31 -20.58
N LEU A 114 17.59 20.60 -20.14
CA LEU A 114 18.94 20.66 -20.71
C LEU A 114 19.22 19.36 -21.43
N ASP A 115 19.27 19.42 -22.74
CA ASP A 115 19.56 18.28 -23.62
C ASP A 115 21.03 18.20 -23.99
N ASN A 116 21.49 17.02 -24.41
CA ASN A 116 22.82 16.76 -24.98
C ASN A 116 24.00 17.17 -24.10
N ILE A 117 23.87 16.98 -22.77
CA ILE A 117 24.95 17.21 -21.83
C ILE A 117 26.11 16.26 -22.17
N ARG A 118 27.27 16.80 -22.38
CA ARG A 118 28.48 16.03 -22.63
C ARG A 118 29.30 15.93 -21.35
N ALA A 119 30.15 14.92 -21.28
CA ALA A 119 31.00 14.77 -20.12
C ALA A 119 32.02 15.91 -19.96
N GLN A 120 32.34 16.63 -21.04
CA GLN A 120 33.13 17.87 -21.02
C GLN A 120 32.39 19.06 -20.37
N ASP A 121 31.04 18.99 -20.25
CA ASP A 121 30.24 20.04 -19.64
C ASP A 121 30.13 19.83 -18.12
N LEU A 122 30.79 18.80 -17.60
CA LEU A 122 30.83 18.43 -16.18
C LEU A 122 32.11 18.94 -15.53
N ASP A 123 31.99 19.53 -14.34
CA ASP A 123 33.10 19.86 -13.47
C ASP A 123 33.57 18.59 -12.73
N TRP A 124 34.62 17.95 -13.22
CA TRP A 124 35.23 16.78 -12.60
C TRP A 124 36.08 17.16 -11.41
N ILE A 125 36.08 16.38 -10.33
CA ILE A 125 36.90 16.64 -9.13
C ILE A 125 38.32 16.38 -9.43
N ARG A 126 38.91 16.25 -10.44
CA ARG A 126 40.32 16.23 -10.85
C ARG A 126 40.43 16.54 -12.34
N SER A 127 40.21 17.81 -12.64
CA SER A 127 40.20 18.31 -14.03
C SER A 127 41.47 18.01 -14.82
N GLU A 128 42.62 17.89 -14.16
CA GLU A 128 43.89 17.62 -14.84
C GLU A 128 43.97 16.27 -15.56
N ASP A 129 43.26 15.25 -15.00
CA ASP A 129 43.20 13.93 -15.62
C ASP A 129 42.01 13.81 -16.62
N ALA A 130 40.97 14.61 -16.46
CA ALA A 130 39.77 14.56 -17.27
C ALA A 130 40.02 15.08 -18.71
N ASP A 131 40.88 16.10 -18.85
CA ASP A 131 41.24 16.68 -20.17
C ASP A 131 41.97 15.70 -21.09
N SER A 132 42.62 14.68 -20.51
CA SER A 132 43.32 13.64 -21.26
C SER A 132 42.41 12.47 -21.69
N LEU A 133 41.18 12.40 -21.19
CA LEU A 133 40.23 11.33 -21.47
C LEU A 133 39.38 11.71 -22.68
N LEU A 134 39.41 10.84 -23.71
CA LEU A 134 38.48 10.93 -24.82
C LEU A 134 37.10 10.47 -24.31
N LEU A 135 36.28 11.43 -24.01
CA LEU A 135 34.90 11.16 -23.55
C LEU A 135 34.01 10.83 -24.74
N ASN A 136 33.24 9.77 -24.64
CA ASN A 136 32.34 9.36 -25.70
C ASN A 136 31.35 10.51 -26.02
N ASN A 137 31.17 10.80 -27.31
CA ASN A 137 30.25 11.84 -27.79
C ASN A 137 28.75 11.48 -27.61
N GLN A 138 28.44 10.27 -27.11
CA GLN A 138 27.08 9.97 -26.72
C GLN A 138 26.76 10.80 -25.46
N GLY A 139 25.88 11.77 -25.62
CA GLY A 139 25.50 12.69 -24.56
C GLY A 139 25.11 11.97 -23.28
N PHE A 140 25.44 12.55 -22.16
CA PHE A 140 25.04 12.08 -20.83
C PHE A 140 23.51 11.87 -20.71
N GLY A 141 22.74 12.51 -21.61
CA GLY A 141 21.31 12.46 -21.71
C GLY A 141 20.68 13.83 -21.43
N ARG A 142 19.51 13.78 -20.86
CA ARG A 142 18.66 14.93 -20.56
C ARG A 142 18.64 15.19 -19.07
N LEU A 143 18.68 16.46 -18.65
CA LEU A 143 18.27 16.91 -17.33
C LEU A 143 16.97 17.69 -17.47
N ARG A 144 15.95 17.28 -16.74
CA ARG A 144 14.67 17.97 -16.67
C ARG A 144 14.45 18.49 -15.26
N PHE A 145 14.17 19.76 -15.20
CA PHE A 145 13.86 20.48 -13.97
C PHE A 145 12.41 20.94 -14.02
N GLU A 146 11.76 20.92 -12.87
CA GLU A 146 10.44 21.53 -12.70
C GLU A 146 10.49 22.57 -11.59
N ARG A 147 9.63 23.58 -11.67
CA ARG A 147 9.49 24.54 -10.60
C ARG A 147 8.96 23.85 -9.33
N LEU A 148 9.52 24.26 -8.23
CA LEU A 148 9.03 23.83 -6.92
C LEU A 148 7.74 24.61 -6.62
N SER A 149 6.65 23.91 -6.53
CA SER A 149 5.33 24.44 -6.17
C SER A 149 4.94 24.00 -4.77
N SER A 150 4.15 24.80 -4.09
CA SER A 150 3.61 24.45 -2.77
C SER A 150 2.22 25.01 -2.58
N PHE A 151 1.33 24.27 -1.93
CA PHE A 151 0.05 24.79 -1.48
C PHE A 151 -0.37 24.17 -0.14
N PRO A 152 -1.19 24.89 0.65
CA PRO A 152 -1.74 24.36 1.87
C PRO A 152 -2.91 23.42 1.57
N ILE A 153 -2.97 22.31 2.30
CA ILE A 153 -4.05 21.32 2.21
C ILE A 153 -4.75 21.27 3.56
N ALA A 154 -6.05 21.58 3.57
CA ALA A 154 -6.91 21.28 4.70
C ALA A 154 -7.12 19.77 4.80
N LEU A 155 -6.93 19.21 5.98
CA LEU A 155 -7.08 17.78 6.19
C LEU A 155 -8.54 17.43 6.46
N GLU A 156 -9.04 16.51 5.67
CA GLU A 156 -10.42 16.03 5.70
C GLU A 156 -10.41 14.49 5.78
N PRO A 157 -11.39 13.87 6.45
CA PRO A 157 -11.45 12.41 6.58
C PRO A 157 -11.38 11.65 5.26
N GLN A 158 -11.94 12.21 4.19
CA GLN A 158 -11.98 11.61 2.85
C GLN A 158 -10.57 11.45 2.21
N LEU A 159 -9.59 12.21 2.69
CA LEU A 159 -8.21 12.15 2.19
C LEU A 159 -7.39 11.01 2.82
N VAL A 160 -7.93 10.32 3.82
CA VAL A 160 -7.24 9.29 4.58
C VAL A 160 -7.95 7.96 4.40
N ARG A 161 -7.24 6.98 3.89
CA ARG A 161 -7.74 5.61 3.82
C ARG A 161 -7.55 4.92 5.17
N ILE A 162 -8.63 4.36 5.70
CA ILE A 162 -8.60 3.55 6.91
C ILE A 162 -8.51 2.08 6.51
N SER A 163 -7.61 1.33 7.13
CA SER A 163 -7.39 -0.09 6.88
C SER A 163 -7.44 -0.88 8.18
N GLY A 164 -8.05 -2.06 8.12
CA GLY A 164 -8.32 -2.89 9.30
C GLY A 164 -9.71 -2.64 9.88
N ALA A 165 -10.05 -3.40 10.90
CA ALA A 165 -11.30 -3.30 11.63
C ALA A 165 -11.02 -3.33 13.14
N PRO A 166 -11.80 -2.62 13.97
CA PRO A 166 -11.68 -2.67 15.43
C PRO A 166 -12.13 -4.03 15.99
N ALA A 167 -12.19 -4.15 17.30
CA ALA A 167 -12.68 -5.36 17.96
C ALA A 167 -14.13 -5.66 17.58
N GLU A 168 -14.50 -6.94 17.66
CA GLU A 168 -15.86 -7.40 17.37
C GLU A 168 -16.89 -6.62 18.19
N GLY A 169 -17.95 -6.15 17.52
CA GLY A 169 -18.99 -5.30 18.13
C GLY A 169 -18.65 -3.81 18.15
N TYR A 170 -17.55 -3.40 17.55
CA TYR A 170 -17.14 -2.00 17.42
C TYR A 170 -17.00 -1.60 15.95
N LYS A 171 -17.18 -0.32 15.66
CA LYS A 171 -16.97 0.28 14.34
C LYS A 171 -16.15 1.55 14.47
N THR A 172 -15.38 1.86 13.46
CA THR A 172 -14.69 3.15 13.35
C THR A 172 -15.64 4.20 12.80
N ASP A 173 -15.61 5.38 13.39
CA ASP A 173 -16.31 6.54 12.84
C ASP A 173 -15.33 7.34 11.97
N ALA A 174 -15.28 7.02 10.68
CA ALA A 174 -14.42 7.71 9.73
C ALA A 174 -14.76 9.20 9.60
N ALA A 175 -16.02 9.59 9.78
CA ALA A 175 -16.45 11.00 9.69
C ALA A 175 -15.95 11.80 10.91
N GLY A 176 -15.79 11.15 12.05
CA GLY A 176 -15.25 11.74 13.28
C GLY A 176 -13.72 11.84 13.32
N LEU A 177 -12.99 11.43 12.26
CA LEU A 177 -11.54 11.51 12.20
C LEU A 177 -11.07 12.97 12.32
N THR A 178 -10.18 13.23 13.27
CA THR A 178 -9.63 14.57 13.54
C THR A 178 -8.12 14.59 13.39
N PHE A 179 -7.56 15.76 13.05
CA PHE A 179 -6.14 15.92 12.75
C PHE A 179 -5.51 17.07 13.54
N GLU A 180 -4.25 16.87 13.95
CA GLU A 180 -3.44 17.91 14.60
C GLU A 180 -2.03 17.94 13.95
N PRO A 181 -1.70 19.02 13.21
CA PRO A 181 -2.56 20.13 12.82
C PRO A 181 -3.63 19.73 11.80
N ASN A 182 -4.66 20.56 11.64
CA ASN A 182 -5.77 20.36 10.66
C ASN A 182 -5.43 20.83 9.24
N GLN A 183 -4.24 21.40 9.05
CA GLN A 183 -3.74 21.87 7.76
C GLN A 183 -2.26 21.58 7.64
N VAL A 184 -1.82 21.19 6.44
CA VAL A 184 -0.42 20.95 6.11
C VAL A 184 -0.03 21.67 4.83
N SER A 185 1.25 22.00 4.71
CA SER A 185 1.81 22.50 3.45
C SER A 185 2.49 21.33 2.74
N VAL A 186 2.10 21.09 1.49
CA VAL A 186 2.76 20.12 0.62
C VAL A 186 3.50 20.86 -0.46
N GLN A 187 4.72 20.44 -0.75
CA GLN A 187 5.58 21.00 -1.80
C GLN A 187 6.18 19.88 -2.66
N GLY A 188 6.43 20.18 -3.93
CA GLY A 188 7.03 19.23 -4.85
C GLY A 188 7.17 19.78 -6.26
N PRO A 189 7.60 18.95 -7.23
CA PRO A 189 7.63 19.30 -8.63
C PRO A 189 6.25 19.78 -9.12
N HIS A 190 6.23 20.79 -9.99
CA HIS A 190 4.98 21.40 -10.45
C HIS A 190 4.01 20.37 -11.04
N GLY A 191 4.48 19.47 -11.90
CA GLY A 191 3.64 18.42 -12.50
C GLY A 191 3.07 17.45 -11.46
N ALA A 192 3.85 17.06 -10.46
CA ALA A 192 3.38 16.21 -9.36
C ALA A 192 2.33 16.93 -8.49
N MET A 193 2.54 18.23 -8.24
CA MET A 193 1.59 19.04 -7.47
C MET A 193 0.27 19.26 -8.22
N GLU A 194 0.30 19.41 -9.54
CA GLU A 194 -0.92 19.50 -10.35
C GLU A 194 -1.69 18.16 -10.33
N ALA A 195 -0.99 17.05 -10.54
CA ALA A 195 -1.59 15.71 -10.45
C ALA A 195 -2.18 15.43 -9.05
N LEU A 196 -1.47 15.83 -7.97
CA LEU A 196 -1.99 15.74 -6.60
C LEU A 196 -3.25 16.59 -6.43
N SER A 197 -3.28 17.83 -6.95
CA SER A 197 -4.46 18.70 -6.86
C SER A 197 -5.70 18.05 -7.50
N GLN A 198 -5.54 17.44 -8.67
CA GLN A 198 -6.63 16.72 -9.34
C GLN A 198 -7.07 15.49 -8.53
N SER A 199 -6.12 14.75 -7.96
CA SER A 199 -6.39 13.60 -7.10
C SER A 199 -7.16 13.97 -5.84
N LEU A 200 -6.81 15.10 -5.19
CA LEU A 200 -7.51 15.61 -4.02
C LEU A 200 -8.96 16.04 -4.35
N ILE A 201 -9.19 16.64 -5.51
CA ILE A 201 -10.53 16.99 -5.98
C ILE A 201 -11.36 15.71 -6.16
N ALA A 202 -10.81 14.67 -6.77
CA ALA A 202 -11.49 13.38 -6.94
C ALA A 202 -11.83 12.73 -5.59
N ALA A 203 -10.90 12.71 -4.65
CA ALA A 203 -11.12 12.17 -3.30
C ALA A 203 -12.23 12.91 -2.54
N ARG A 204 -12.27 14.25 -2.63
CA ARG A 204 -13.33 15.07 -2.01
C ARG A 204 -14.70 14.83 -2.63
N ALA A 205 -14.75 14.48 -3.91
CA ALA A 205 -15.97 14.09 -4.58
C ALA A 205 -16.43 12.63 -4.27
N GLY A 206 -15.73 11.93 -3.38
CA GLY A 206 -16.01 10.54 -3.00
C GLY A 206 -15.46 9.51 -3.98
N GLY A 207 -14.60 9.92 -4.92
CA GLY A 207 -13.87 9.01 -5.80
C GLY A 207 -12.58 8.47 -5.16
N GLU A 208 -12.03 7.43 -5.77
CA GLU A 208 -10.73 6.93 -5.35
C GLU A 208 -9.62 7.86 -5.86
N PRO A 209 -8.72 8.36 -4.98
CA PRO A 209 -7.63 9.23 -5.40
C PRO A 209 -6.64 8.46 -6.27
N SER A 210 -6.23 9.04 -7.40
CA SER A 210 -5.20 8.48 -8.27
C SER A 210 -3.81 8.49 -7.62
N ILE A 211 -3.58 9.45 -6.71
CA ILE A 211 -2.36 9.56 -5.91
C ILE A 211 -2.81 9.66 -4.44
N PRO A 212 -2.65 8.61 -3.64
CA PRO A 212 -2.95 8.67 -2.22
C PRO A 212 -1.94 9.60 -1.52
N LEU A 213 -2.43 10.61 -0.83
CA LEU A 213 -1.57 11.57 -0.14
C LEU A 213 -0.87 10.91 1.06
N PHE A 214 -1.62 10.10 1.81
CA PHE A 214 -1.14 9.49 3.05
C PHE A 214 -1.08 7.97 2.96
N GLU A 215 -0.21 7.37 3.75
CA GLU A 215 -0.27 5.94 4.06
C GLU A 215 -1.60 5.60 4.72
N PRO A 216 -2.16 4.40 4.48
CA PRO A 216 -3.38 3.97 5.15
C PRO A 216 -3.24 3.97 6.66
N LEU A 217 -4.25 4.49 7.35
CA LEU A 217 -4.32 4.50 8.79
C LEU A 217 -4.74 3.11 9.28
N LEU A 218 -3.85 2.42 9.98
CA LEU A 218 -4.09 1.06 10.44
C LEU A 218 -4.89 1.04 11.74
N VAL A 219 -6.01 0.30 11.75
CA VAL A 219 -6.84 0.07 12.93
C VAL A 219 -6.48 -1.30 13.51
N PRO A 220 -6.00 -1.35 14.77
CA PRO A 220 -5.74 -2.62 15.43
C PRO A 220 -7.04 -3.40 15.69
N SER A 221 -7.04 -4.71 15.42
CA SER A 221 -8.22 -5.58 15.56
C SER A 221 -8.73 -5.78 17.03
N GLN A 222 -8.02 -5.25 18.00
CA GLN A 222 -8.41 -5.30 19.43
C GLN A 222 -8.91 -3.95 19.96
N SER A 223 -9.01 -2.93 19.10
CA SER A 223 -9.39 -1.59 19.52
C SER A 223 -10.85 -1.53 19.94
N ARG A 224 -11.10 -1.02 21.15
CA ARG A 224 -12.43 -0.80 21.73
C ARG A 224 -12.68 0.65 22.12
N ASP A 225 -11.60 1.43 22.19
CA ASP A 225 -11.60 2.83 22.57
C ASP A 225 -11.10 3.68 21.42
N ASP A 226 -11.34 4.99 21.49
CA ASP A 226 -10.84 5.96 20.54
C ASP A 226 -9.33 5.82 20.34
N LEU A 227 -8.94 5.70 19.09
CA LEU A 227 -7.54 5.63 18.70
C LEU A 227 -6.97 7.04 18.65
N ARG A 228 -6.12 7.39 19.62
CA ARG A 228 -5.50 8.71 19.74
C ARG A 228 -4.02 8.66 19.37
N GLY A 229 -3.54 9.74 18.78
CA GLY A 229 -2.12 9.92 18.48
C GLY A 229 -1.61 9.00 17.36
N LEU A 230 -2.50 8.54 16.49
CA LEU A 230 -2.13 7.84 15.27
C LEU A 230 -1.28 8.77 14.40
N THR A 231 -0.23 8.24 13.81
CA THR A 231 0.68 9.03 12.97
C THR A 231 0.36 8.83 11.51
N LEU A 232 0.11 9.94 10.80
CA LEU A 232 -0.01 9.98 9.35
C LEU A 232 1.29 10.50 8.74
N SER A 233 1.78 9.82 7.73
CA SER A 233 2.92 10.20 6.90
C SER A 233 2.52 10.18 5.43
N LEU A 234 3.30 10.84 4.58
CA LEU A 234 3.10 10.75 3.13
C LEU A 234 3.20 9.28 2.67
N SER A 235 2.38 8.92 1.70
CA SER A 235 2.45 7.62 1.05
C SER A 235 3.77 7.43 0.31
N LEU A 236 4.18 6.18 0.12
CA LEU A 236 5.35 5.85 -0.69
C LEU A 236 5.23 6.36 -2.12
N GLU A 237 4.02 6.36 -2.66
CA GLU A 237 3.73 6.89 -3.99
C GLU A 237 3.94 8.39 -4.06
N SER A 238 3.40 9.15 -3.10
CA SER A 238 3.64 10.59 -2.97
C SER A 238 5.12 10.93 -2.79
N LEU A 239 5.85 10.15 -1.98
CA LEU A 239 7.30 10.32 -1.80
C LEU A 239 8.07 10.04 -3.10
N SER A 240 7.66 9.03 -3.87
CA SER A 240 8.30 8.69 -5.16
C SER A 240 8.14 9.81 -6.21
N LEU A 241 7.08 10.60 -6.12
CA LEU A 241 6.84 11.79 -6.94
C LEU A 241 7.63 13.02 -6.46
N GLY A 242 8.44 12.89 -5.41
CA GLY A 242 9.22 13.99 -4.85
C GLY A 242 8.41 14.96 -3.98
N LEU A 243 7.21 14.56 -3.55
CA LEU A 243 6.40 15.38 -2.66
C LEU A 243 6.99 15.40 -1.24
N GLN A 244 6.91 16.55 -0.60
CA GLN A 244 7.35 16.77 0.77
C GLN A 244 6.24 17.48 1.53
N MET A 245 6.10 17.15 2.80
CA MET A 245 5.05 17.70 3.66
C MET A 245 5.67 18.42 4.88
N ASN A 246 5.08 19.53 5.25
CA ASN A 246 5.43 20.24 6.47
C ASN A 246 4.15 20.53 7.30
N PRO A 247 4.07 20.00 8.56
CA PRO A 247 5.05 19.13 9.23
C PRO A 247 5.15 17.74 8.57
N LYS A 248 6.26 17.03 8.79
CA LYS A 248 6.53 15.72 8.19
C LYS A 248 5.57 14.62 8.66
N THR A 249 4.98 14.79 9.83
CA THR A 249 4.02 13.87 10.44
C THR A 249 2.87 14.64 11.03
N ILE A 250 1.70 14.03 11.01
CA ILE A 250 0.45 14.57 11.55
C ILE A 250 -0.07 13.60 12.59
N ARG A 251 -0.62 14.10 13.67
CA ARG A 251 -1.36 13.27 14.63
C ARG A 251 -2.81 13.19 14.21
N ALA A 252 -3.37 11.98 14.21
CA ALA A 252 -4.78 11.75 13.94
C ALA A 252 -5.43 11.07 15.13
N SER A 253 -6.72 11.35 15.34
CA SER A 253 -7.55 10.67 16.31
C SER A 253 -8.79 10.15 15.63
N LEU A 254 -9.02 8.83 15.73
CA LEU A 254 -10.11 8.13 15.09
C LEU A 254 -11.06 7.58 16.17
N PRO A 255 -12.30 8.06 16.24
CA PRO A 255 -13.29 7.53 17.19
C PRO A 255 -13.63 6.07 16.87
N VAL A 256 -13.76 5.28 17.93
CA VAL A 256 -14.23 3.90 17.87
C VAL A 256 -15.50 3.81 18.72
N THR A 257 -16.61 3.49 18.10
CA THR A 257 -17.91 3.41 18.74
C THR A 257 -18.44 2.00 18.73
N LEU A 258 -19.32 1.68 19.68
CA LEU A 258 -20.09 0.43 19.62
C LEU A 258 -20.89 0.41 18.32
N GLN A 259 -20.88 -0.73 17.66
CA GLN A 259 -21.72 -0.94 16.50
C GLN A 259 -23.15 -1.15 16.99
N ASP A 260 -24.11 -0.36 16.51
CA ASP A 260 -25.52 -0.65 16.71
C ASP A 260 -25.86 -1.88 15.88
N LEU A 261 -25.91 -3.02 16.56
CA LEU A 261 -26.26 -4.27 15.91
C LEU A 261 -27.77 -4.29 15.64
N PRO A 262 -28.18 -4.68 14.43
CA PRO A 262 -29.59 -4.89 14.14
C PRO A 262 -30.18 -5.91 15.12
N ARG A 263 -31.18 -5.47 15.88
CA ARG A 263 -31.85 -6.26 16.93
C ARG A 263 -33.34 -6.27 16.69
N VAL A 264 -33.89 -7.45 16.71
CA VAL A 264 -35.32 -7.67 16.55
C VAL A 264 -35.86 -8.35 17.80
N GLU A 265 -36.90 -7.79 18.37
CA GLU A 265 -37.63 -8.38 19.45
C GLU A 265 -38.99 -8.84 18.93
N TRP A 266 -39.34 -10.11 19.13
CA TRP A 266 -40.63 -10.68 18.71
C TRP A 266 -41.19 -11.59 19.80
N VAL A 267 -42.51 -11.77 19.78
CA VAL A 267 -43.18 -12.78 20.59
C VAL A 267 -43.55 -13.93 19.67
N PRO A 268 -43.00 -15.13 19.86
CA PRO A 268 -43.38 -16.29 19.06
C PRO A 268 -44.83 -16.67 19.36
N ASP A 269 -45.57 -17.07 18.37
CA ASP A 269 -46.89 -17.62 18.54
C ASP A 269 -46.79 -19.09 18.98
N SER A 270 -47.83 -19.61 19.62
CA SER A 270 -47.86 -21.02 20.05
C SER A 270 -47.77 -21.99 18.86
N GLU A 271 -48.18 -21.53 17.67
CA GLU A 271 -48.11 -22.28 16.41
C GLU A 271 -46.68 -22.29 15.80
N ASP A 272 -45.84 -21.35 16.20
CA ASP A 272 -44.44 -21.25 15.74
C ASP A 272 -43.53 -22.27 16.44
N LEU A 273 -44.04 -22.94 17.51
CA LEU A 273 -43.29 -23.90 18.26
C LEU A 273 -43.36 -25.30 17.66
N THR A 274 -42.25 -25.82 17.22
CA THR A 274 -42.16 -27.16 16.66
C THR A 274 -41.68 -28.16 17.72
N ILE A 275 -42.40 -29.25 17.87
CA ILE A 275 -42.02 -30.35 18.76
C ILE A 275 -41.31 -31.43 17.94
N THR A 276 -40.08 -31.77 18.33
CA THR A 276 -39.23 -32.73 17.60
C THR A 276 -38.78 -33.89 18.49
N GLY A 277 -38.45 -35.00 17.84
CA GLY A 277 -37.94 -36.18 18.55
C GLY A 277 -39.03 -36.99 19.23
N THR A 278 -38.62 -38.11 19.82
CA THR A 278 -39.47 -39.00 20.63
C THR A 278 -38.86 -39.13 22.03
N PRO A 279 -39.62 -39.01 23.08
CA PRO A 279 -39.14 -39.22 24.45
C PRO A 279 -38.72 -40.70 24.65
N GLU A 280 -37.91 -40.97 25.64
CA GLU A 280 -37.49 -42.33 25.97
C GLU A 280 -38.68 -43.20 26.43
N GLU A 281 -39.64 -42.59 27.14
CA GLU A 281 -40.81 -43.28 27.65
C GLU A 281 -42.00 -42.34 27.75
N GLY A 282 -43.19 -42.86 27.40
CA GLY A 282 -44.47 -42.17 27.52
C GLY A 282 -44.76 -41.18 26.41
N ILE A 283 -45.92 -40.57 26.46
CA ILE A 283 -46.36 -39.48 25.61
C ILE A 283 -46.35 -38.20 26.43
N TRP A 284 -45.79 -37.15 25.89
CA TRP A 284 -45.64 -35.87 26.56
C TRP A 284 -46.37 -34.77 25.78
N ARG A 285 -46.98 -33.86 26.49
CA ARG A 285 -47.61 -32.65 25.95
C ARG A 285 -47.05 -31.40 26.60
N LEU A 286 -47.18 -30.31 25.90
CA LEU A 286 -46.86 -28.98 26.40
C LEU A 286 -47.84 -28.65 27.53
N SER A 287 -47.31 -28.29 28.70
CA SER A 287 -48.13 -27.69 29.77
C SER A 287 -48.52 -26.26 29.36
N ALA A 288 -49.10 -25.50 30.25
CA ALA A 288 -49.41 -24.11 29.96
C ALA A 288 -48.14 -23.29 29.69
N TRP A 289 -47.83 -23.07 28.41
CA TRP A 289 -46.74 -22.19 27.99
C TRP A 289 -47.29 -20.84 27.57
N THR A 290 -46.78 -19.78 28.20
CA THR A 290 -47.08 -18.40 27.82
C THR A 290 -45.95 -17.90 26.98
N PRO A 291 -46.17 -17.51 25.70
CA PRO A 291 -45.16 -16.93 24.88
C PRO A 291 -44.54 -15.67 25.49
N THR A 292 -43.23 -15.63 25.59
CA THR A 292 -42.45 -14.50 26.11
C THR A 292 -41.61 -13.87 24.99
N PRO A 293 -41.19 -12.60 25.12
CA PRO A 293 -40.39 -11.94 24.11
C PRO A 293 -39.02 -12.62 23.92
N TRP A 294 -38.72 -12.87 22.67
CA TRP A 294 -37.42 -13.36 22.20
C TRP A 294 -36.68 -12.23 21.47
N VAL A 295 -35.37 -12.31 21.47
CA VAL A 295 -34.49 -11.34 20.84
C VAL A 295 -33.59 -12.07 19.86
N ALA A 296 -33.57 -11.58 18.63
CA ALA A 296 -32.59 -11.94 17.63
C ALA A 296 -31.67 -10.75 17.39
N GLU A 297 -30.37 -10.98 17.34
CA GLU A 297 -29.36 -9.97 17.13
C GLU A 297 -28.39 -10.45 16.05
N LEU A 298 -28.19 -9.63 15.00
CA LEU A 298 -27.33 -9.95 13.87
C LEU A 298 -26.02 -9.16 13.98
N ARG A 299 -24.91 -9.86 14.18
CA ARG A 299 -23.57 -9.25 14.34
C ARG A 299 -22.98 -8.72 13.04
N ASN A 300 -23.33 -9.32 11.92
CA ASN A 300 -22.89 -8.87 10.61
C ASN A 300 -24.08 -8.52 9.71
N PRO A 301 -24.49 -7.24 9.67
CA PRO A 301 -25.65 -6.81 8.89
C PRO A 301 -25.46 -6.97 7.38
N ASP A 302 -24.20 -7.01 6.88
CA ASP A 302 -23.90 -7.16 5.45
C ASP A 302 -24.34 -8.52 4.88
N LEU A 303 -24.56 -9.51 5.75
CA LEU A 303 -25.11 -10.81 5.37
C LEU A 303 -26.57 -10.74 4.91
N LEU A 304 -27.29 -9.69 5.30
CA LEU A 304 -28.71 -9.47 4.99
C LEU A 304 -28.95 -8.09 4.38
N PRO A 305 -28.52 -7.85 3.14
CA PRO A 305 -28.69 -6.55 2.48
C PRO A 305 -30.16 -6.15 2.28
N GLY A 306 -31.09 -7.11 2.37
CA GLY A 306 -32.54 -6.88 2.33
C GLY A 306 -33.15 -6.38 3.63
N GLY A 307 -32.35 -6.27 4.72
CA GLY A 307 -32.77 -5.87 6.03
C GLY A 307 -32.99 -7.05 7.00
N PHE A 308 -32.81 -6.76 8.29
CA PHE A 308 -33.05 -7.70 9.38
C PHE A 308 -34.18 -7.15 10.24
N ASP A 309 -35.38 -7.69 10.02
CA ASP A 309 -36.62 -7.27 10.66
C ASP A 309 -37.39 -8.45 11.26
N GLU A 310 -38.54 -8.17 11.94
CA GLU A 310 -39.38 -9.18 12.55
C GLU A 310 -39.92 -10.18 11.50
N ALA A 311 -40.24 -9.71 10.29
CA ALA A 311 -40.73 -10.59 9.22
C ALA A 311 -39.67 -11.58 8.80
N TRP A 312 -38.41 -11.12 8.68
CA TRP A 312 -37.30 -12.00 8.37
C TRP A 312 -37.10 -13.06 9.47
N VAL A 313 -37.11 -12.62 10.75
CA VAL A 313 -36.91 -13.53 11.90
C VAL A 313 -38.03 -14.59 11.94
N ARG A 314 -39.29 -14.22 11.83
CA ARG A 314 -40.43 -15.17 11.80
C ARG A 314 -40.37 -16.19 10.67
N ASN A 315 -39.84 -15.79 9.52
CA ASN A 315 -39.73 -16.67 8.36
C ASN A 315 -38.50 -17.62 8.41
N HIS A 316 -37.47 -17.26 9.17
CA HIS A 316 -36.20 -17.99 9.12
C HIS A 316 -35.73 -18.55 10.44
N VAL A 317 -36.31 -18.15 11.56
CA VAL A 317 -35.97 -18.65 12.91
C VAL A 317 -37.12 -19.49 13.41
N MET A 318 -36.89 -20.78 13.55
CA MET A 318 -37.84 -21.73 14.11
C MET A 318 -37.47 -22.08 15.55
N LEU A 319 -38.39 -21.97 16.45
CA LEU A 319 -38.23 -22.44 17.82
C LEU A 319 -38.71 -23.91 17.93
N PHE A 320 -37.95 -24.72 18.65
CA PHE A 320 -38.32 -26.13 18.83
C PHE A 320 -37.99 -26.69 20.21
N LEU A 321 -38.80 -27.66 20.62
CA LEU A 321 -38.56 -28.51 21.79
C LEU A 321 -38.12 -29.89 21.32
N ASN A 322 -37.02 -30.40 21.87
CA ASN A 322 -36.55 -31.74 21.54
C ASN A 322 -36.90 -32.73 22.66
N LEU A 323 -37.92 -33.54 22.40
CA LEU A 323 -38.42 -34.52 23.39
C LEU A 323 -37.39 -35.60 23.79
N LYS A 324 -36.35 -35.82 23.00
CA LYS A 324 -35.23 -36.72 23.37
C LYS A 324 -34.50 -36.26 24.64
N GLY A 325 -34.64 -35.00 25.03
CA GLY A 325 -34.11 -34.47 26.29
C GLY A 325 -34.90 -34.87 27.53
N ILE A 326 -36.03 -35.55 27.40
CA ILE A 326 -36.87 -36.00 28.54
C ILE A 326 -36.42 -37.40 28.96
N PRO A 327 -35.86 -37.56 30.16
CA PRO A 327 -35.46 -38.87 30.67
C PRO A 327 -36.66 -39.74 31.03
N ALA A 328 -36.50 -41.08 31.02
CA ALA A 328 -37.58 -42.02 31.30
C ALA A 328 -38.23 -41.85 32.67
N ASN A 329 -37.51 -41.35 33.65
CA ASN A 329 -37.99 -41.12 35.03
C ASN A 329 -38.46 -39.68 35.30
N ALA A 330 -38.63 -38.85 34.25
CA ALA A 330 -39.09 -37.48 34.42
C ALA A 330 -40.52 -37.44 35.03
N ALA A 331 -40.75 -36.47 35.94
CA ALA A 331 -42.04 -36.17 36.53
C ALA A 331 -42.82 -35.14 35.69
N ASP A 332 -44.14 -35.03 35.95
CA ASP A 332 -44.97 -33.96 35.39
C ASP A 332 -44.36 -32.58 35.72
N GLY A 333 -44.47 -31.64 34.82
CA GLY A 333 -43.83 -30.32 34.94
C GLY A 333 -42.32 -30.34 34.63
N PHE A 334 -41.79 -31.38 33.97
CA PHE A 334 -40.39 -31.42 33.56
C PHE A 334 -40.05 -30.23 32.63
N LEU A 335 -39.03 -29.47 32.99
CA LEU A 335 -38.63 -28.28 32.26
C LEU A 335 -37.69 -28.63 31.09
N LEU A 336 -38.16 -28.42 29.88
CA LEU A 336 -37.38 -28.66 28.65
C LEU A 336 -36.86 -27.34 28.08
N PRO A 337 -35.59 -27.27 27.71
CA PRO A 337 -35.05 -26.04 27.12
C PRO A 337 -35.58 -25.84 25.70
N LEU A 338 -36.08 -24.64 25.45
CA LEU A 338 -36.44 -24.18 24.12
C LEU A 338 -35.16 -23.86 23.32
N SER A 339 -35.07 -24.43 22.16
CA SER A 339 -33.95 -24.27 21.22
C SER A 339 -34.43 -23.58 19.94
N TRP A 340 -33.50 -23.12 19.13
CA TRP A 340 -33.82 -22.50 17.85
C TRP A 340 -32.99 -23.10 16.70
N ALA A 341 -33.51 -23.03 15.52
CA ALA A 341 -32.82 -23.42 14.28
C ALA A 341 -33.18 -22.46 13.14
N MET A 342 -32.33 -22.40 12.13
CA MET A 342 -32.60 -21.65 10.90
C MET A 342 -33.34 -22.53 9.89
N THR A 343 -34.31 -21.93 9.19
CA THR A 343 -35.13 -22.57 8.17
C THR A 343 -35.27 -21.67 6.94
N GLY A 344 -35.69 -22.24 5.80
CA GLY A 344 -36.06 -21.44 4.62
C GLY A 344 -34.89 -20.84 3.83
N ILE A 345 -33.65 -21.22 4.11
CA ILE A 345 -32.48 -20.76 3.36
C ILE A 345 -31.86 -21.99 2.69
N GLU A 346 -31.82 -21.98 1.35
CA GLU A 346 -31.31 -23.11 0.56
C GLU A 346 -29.77 -23.12 0.48
N ASP A 347 -29.13 -21.94 0.58
CA ASP A 347 -27.68 -21.77 0.51
C ASP A 347 -27.02 -22.17 1.83
N THR A 348 -26.39 -23.34 1.83
CA THR A 348 -25.70 -23.91 3.00
C THR A 348 -24.56 -23.05 3.50
N GLU A 349 -23.81 -22.39 2.62
CA GLU A 349 -22.69 -21.51 3.01
C GLU A 349 -23.22 -20.26 3.72
N LYS A 350 -24.26 -19.66 3.17
CA LYS A 350 -24.95 -18.52 3.78
C LYS A 350 -25.57 -18.88 5.14
N VAL A 351 -26.14 -20.08 5.28
CA VAL A 351 -26.64 -20.58 6.59
C VAL A 351 -25.51 -20.65 7.60
N HIS A 352 -24.34 -21.19 7.25
CA HIS A 352 -23.19 -21.24 8.17
C HIS A 352 -22.70 -19.86 8.59
N GLN A 353 -22.62 -18.92 7.66
CA GLN A 353 -22.22 -17.54 7.96
C GLN A 353 -23.22 -16.85 8.89
N LEU A 354 -24.52 -17.02 8.63
CA LEU A 354 -25.58 -16.47 9.46
C LEU A 354 -25.61 -17.11 10.85
N LEU A 355 -25.46 -18.43 10.98
CA LEU A 355 -25.38 -19.11 12.28
C LEU A 355 -24.22 -18.62 13.13
N GLY A 356 -23.07 -18.29 12.50
CA GLY A 356 -21.93 -17.68 13.18
C GLY A 356 -22.15 -16.22 13.60
N SER A 357 -23.11 -15.54 12.97
CA SER A 357 -23.37 -14.10 13.16
C SER A 357 -24.68 -13.80 13.90
N LEU A 358 -25.62 -14.74 13.96
CA LEU A 358 -26.93 -14.57 14.56
C LEU A 358 -26.94 -15.12 15.98
N THR A 359 -27.41 -14.31 16.92
CA THR A 359 -27.68 -14.73 18.30
C THR A 359 -29.18 -14.66 18.56
N VAL A 360 -29.79 -15.75 19.03
CA VAL A 360 -31.22 -15.83 19.30
C VAL A 360 -31.44 -16.38 20.72
N GLY A 361 -32.26 -15.72 21.49
CA GLY A 361 -32.56 -16.13 22.83
C GLY A 361 -33.76 -15.40 23.46
N PRO A 362 -34.32 -15.90 24.52
CA PRO A 362 -35.37 -15.20 25.26
C PRO A 362 -34.78 -13.93 25.91
N ARG A 363 -35.63 -12.94 26.09
CA ARG A 363 -35.25 -11.68 26.76
C ARG A 363 -34.82 -11.91 28.21
N GLN A 364 -35.45 -12.88 28.90
CA GLN A 364 -35.09 -13.34 30.23
C GLN A 364 -34.69 -14.81 30.14
N ASN A 365 -33.58 -15.21 30.77
CA ASN A 365 -33.08 -16.59 30.69
C ASN A 365 -34.06 -17.64 31.29
N GLU A 366 -34.89 -17.24 32.21
CA GLU A 366 -35.91 -18.12 32.82
C GLU A 366 -36.96 -18.56 31.79
N ASP A 367 -37.26 -17.72 30.79
CA ASP A 367 -38.22 -17.98 29.73
C ASP A 367 -37.75 -19.03 28.70
N ARG A 368 -36.55 -19.52 28.86
CA ARG A 368 -35.98 -20.56 27.97
C ARG A 368 -36.50 -21.96 28.32
N LEU A 369 -37.08 -22.13 29.51
CA LEU A 369 -37.51 -23.43 29.98
C LEU A 369 -39.04 -23.55 29.86
N VAL A 370 -39.48 -24.64 29.26
CA VAL A 370 -40.88 -24.90 28.98
C VAL A 370 -41.31 -26.16 29.75
N PRO A 371 -42.40 -26.10 30.57
CA PRO A 371 -42.86 -27.25 31.30
C PRO A 371 -43.60 -28.25 30.39
N MET A 372 -43.31 -29.50 30.60
CA MET A 372 -43.91 -30.63 29.86
C MET A 372 -44.61 -31.57 30.84
N ASP A 373 -45.82 -32.01 30.51
CA ASP A 373 -46.60 -32.96 31.28
C ASP A 373 -46.72 -34.31 30.56
N ARG A 374 -46.66 -35.36 31.34
CA ARG A 374 -46.87 -36.72 30.81
C ARG A 374 -48.36 -36.98 30.57
N VAL A 375 -48.70 -37.42 29.36
CA VAL A 375 -50.09 -37.80 29.06
C VAL A 375 -50.39 -39.13 29.70
N ARG A 376 -51.38 -39.13 30.59
CA ARG A 376 -51.87 -40.36 31.26
C ARG A 376 -52.91 -41.07 30.36
N PRO A 377 -52.93 -42.39 30.37
CA PRO A 377 -53.93 -43.16 29.57
C PRO A 377 -55.37 -42.83 29.84
N GLU A 378 -55.67 -42.18 30.97
CA GLU A 378 -56.99 -41.80 31.38
C GLU A 378 -57.46 -40.44 30.82
N ASP A 379 -56.58 -39.70 30.15
CA ASP A 379 -56.85 -38.34 29.61
C ASP A 379 -57.27 -38.37 28.12
N GLY A 380 -57.55 -39.58 27.55
CA GLY A 380 -57.90 -39.77 26.15
C GLY A 380 -59.31 -40.25 25.89
#